data_163afdbb3dca9ce9af4cf6e1114f3817
#
_entry.id   163afdbb3dca9ce9af4cf6e1114f3817
#
_cell.length_a   1.000
_cell.length_b   1.000
_cell.length_c   1.000
_cell.angle_alpha   90.00
_cell.angle_beta   90.00
_cell.angle_gamma   90.00
#
_symmetry.space_group_name_H-M   'P 1'
#
loop_
_entity.id
_entity.type
_entity.pdbx_description
1 polymer ?
#
loop_
_entity_poly.entity_id
_entity_poly.type
_entity_poly.pdbx_seq_one_letter_code
_entity_poly.pdbx_strand_id
1 'polypeptide(L)'
;WRSGLSSTPATEYRLVDTQERFEILLMEIAGESRLAIDTEFHRERTYFPKVALIQVGWSSGVALIDPLNVDVSPLRSVLDSEVLIVMHAADQDLEVMDRICGTMPRHLFDTQLAAGFLGMSSPSLSALHERELGLRLPKSDRLTDWLARPLSASQQTYAASDVAHLLEIHERQVVQLTERGRLTWMEAECAEFLGREG
;
A
#
# COMPACT_ATOMS: atom_id res chain seq x y z
N TRP A 1 -34.73 -2.55 2.27
CA TRP A 1 -33.58 -3.05 3.06
C TRP A 1 -32.30 -2.50 2.44
N ARG A 2 -31.89 -1.32 2.91
CA ARG A 2 -30.53 -0.84 2.63
C ARG A 2 -29.64 -1.51 3.64
N SER A 3 -28.86 -2.50 3.19
CA SER A 3 -27.71 -2.97 3.98
C SER A 3 -26.75 -1.77 4.02
N GLY A 4 -26.78 -1.02 5.10
CA GLY A 4 -25.88 0.09 5.29
C GLY A 4 -24.44 -0.41 5.32
N LEU A 5 -23.60 0.12 4.43
CA LEU A 5 -22.16 -0.06 4.52
C LEU A 5 -21.72 0.46 5.90
N SER A 6 -21.07 -0.38 6.69
CA SER A 6 -20.50 0.07 7.94
C SER A 6 -19.31 1.00 7.65
N SER A 7 -19.23 2.12 8.38
CA SER A 7 -18.04 2.95 8.34
C SER A 7 -16.84 2.16 8.88
N THR A 8 -15.66 2.35 8.28
CA THR A 8 -14.43 1.75 8.76
C THR A 8 -14.20 2.18 10.22
N PRO A 9 -14.01 1.23 11.17
CA PRO A 9 -13.62 1.61 12.52
C PRO A 9 -12.30 2.39 12.49
N ALA A 10 -12.10 3.29 13.45
CA ALA A 10 -10.89 4.07 13.54
C ALA A 10 -9.66 3.15 13.59
N THR A 11 -8.77 3.28 12.62
CA THR A 11 -7.55 2.49 12.54
C THR A 11 -6.51 3.05 13.50
N GLU A 12 -5.97 2.21 14.36
CA GLU A 12 -4.79 2.54 15.14
C GLU A 12 -3.56 2.52 14.22
N TYR A 13 -2.71 3.52 14.36
CA TYR A 13 -1.49 3.63 13.58
C TYR A 13 -0.40 4.34 14.38
N ARG A 14 0.86 4.14 13.96
CA ARG A 14 2.01 4.85 14.52
C ARG A 14 2.58 5.83 13.50
N LEU A 15 2.96 7.02 13.97
CA LEU A 15 3.78 7.94 13.19
C LEU A 15 5.26 7.59 13.37
N VAL A 16 5.95 7.42 12.26
CA VAL A 16 7.38 7.12 12.23
C VAL A 16 8.09 8.31 11.58
N ASP A 17 8.46 9.27 12.43
CA ASP A 17 9.03 10.55 12.03
C ASP A 17 10.44 10.77 12.57
N THR A 18 11.05 9.76 13.18
CA THR A 18 12.44 9.76 13.60
C THR A 18 13.15 8.51 13.11
N GLN A 19 14.46 8.60 12.91
CA GLN A 19 15.28 7.47 12.48
C GLN A 19 15.23 6.32 13.47
N GLU A 20 15.21 6.62 14.76
CA GLU A 20 15.09 5.61 15.82
C GLU A 20 13.78 4.82 15.73
N ARG A 21 12.64 5.52 15.57
CA ARG A 21 11.33 4.86 15.38
C ARG A 21 11.29 4.01 14.12
N PHE A 22 11.96 4.48 13.07
CA PHE A 22 12.05 3.73 11.81
C PHE A 22 12.86 2.44 11.97
N GLU A 23 13.97 2.48 12.68
CA GLU A 23 14.77 1.28 12.98
C GLU A 23 13.96 0.26 13.80
N ILE A 24 13.19 0.73 14.78
CA ILE A 24 12.28 -0.14 15.56
C ILE A 24 11.24 -0.79 14.65
N LEU A 25 10.63 -0.01 13.76
CA LEU A 25 9.67 -0.52 12.78
C LEU A 25 10.29 -1.61 11.89
N LEU A 26 11.49 -1.38 11.37
CA LEU A 26 12.18 -2.36 10.53
C LEU A 26 12.39 -3.70 11.25
N MET A 27 12.72 -3.65 12.53
CA MET A 27 12.84 -4.87 13.33
C MET A 27 11.52 -5.61 13.52
N GLU A 28 10.43 -4.86 13.70
CA GLU A 28 9.10 -5.46 13.87
C GLU A 28 8.59 -6.13 12.59
N ILE A 29 8.84 -5.53 11.42
CA ILE A 29 8.32 -6.07 10.15
C ILE A 29 9.25 -7.05 9.47
N ALA A 30 10.49 -7.22 9.95
CA ALA A 30 11.51 -8.05 9.31
C ALA A 30 11.12 -9.53 9.19
N GLY A 31 10.25 -10.04 10.07
CA GLY A 31 9.79 -11.44 10.04
C GLY A 31 8.44 -11.65 9.36
N GLU A 32 7.83 -10.61 8.83
CA GLU A 32 6.52 -10.72 8.20
C GLU A 32 6.61 -11.42 6.84
N SER A 33 5.65 -12.29 6.55
CA SER A 33 5.56 -12.97 5.25
C SER A 33 5.01 -12.07 4.16
N ARG A 34 4.24 -11.05 4.53
CA ARG A 34 3.64 -10.07 3.61
C ARG A 34 3.43 -8.73 4.30
N LEU A 35 3.52 -7.68 3.52
CA LEU A 35 3.29 -6.29 3.95
C LEU A 35 2.39 -5.60 2.93
N ALA A 36 1.46 -4.78 3.41
CA ALA A 36 0.76 -3.81 2.57
C ALA A 36 1.58 -2.52 2.55
N ILE A 37 1.81 -1.96 1.38
CA ILE A 37 2.52 -0.68 1.22
C ILE A 37 1.71 0.22 0.29
N ASP A 38 1.65 1.49 0.63
CA ASP A 38 1.14 2.56 -0.22
C ASP A 38 2.02 3.80 -0.03
N THR A 39 1.92 4.75 -0.93
CA THR A 39 2.64 6.03 -0.82
C THR A 39 1.72 7.19 -1.14
N GLU A 40 1.99 8.33 -0.51
CA GLU A 40 1.43 9.60 -0.92
C GLU A 40 2.57 10.47 -1.44
N PHE A 41 2.34 11.16 -2.55
CA PHE A 41 3.35 11.99 -3.17
C PHE A 41 2.74 13.28 -3.68
N HIS A 42 3.61 14.29 -3.83
CA HIS A 42 3.24 15.57 -4.37
C HIS A 42 3.75 15.68 -5.81
N ARG A 43 2.84 15.91 -6.76
CA ARG A 43 3.18 16.22 -8.14
C ARG A 43 3.20 17.72 -8.33
N GLU A 44 4.38 18.29 -8.25
CA GLU A 44 4.63 19.58 -8.85
C GLU A 44 4.97 19.40 -10.33
N ARG A 45 5.15 20.52 -11.05
CA ARG A 45 5.50 20.56 -12.48
C ARG A 45 6.89 19.99 -12.81
N THR A 46 7.43 19.15 -11.93
CA THR A 46 8.69 18.46 -12.12
C THR A 46 8.42 17.05 -12.60
N TYR A 47 9.35 16.50 -13.38
CA TYR A 47 9.24 15.16 -13.96
C TYR A 47 9.10 14.04 -12.92
N PHE A 48 9.34 14.32 -11.65
CA PHE A 48 9.44 13.32 -10.62
C PHE A 48 8.58 13.66 -9.42
N PRO A 49 7.62 12.78 -9.05
CA PRO A 49 6.84 12.99 -7.85
C PRO A 49 7.75 12.92 -6.61
N LYS A 50 7.58 13.87 -5.69
CA LYS A 50 8.24 13.83 -4.40
C LYS A 50 7.41 13.01 -3.43
N VAL A 51 7.97 11.94 -2.88
CA VAL A 51 7.29 11.13 -1.88
C VAL A 51 7.11 11.94 -0.60
N ALA A 52 5.91 11.95 -0.08
CA ALA A 52 5.53 12.72 1.11
C ALA A 52 5.16 11.81 2.29
N LEU A 53 4.78 10.57 2.04
CA LEU A 53 4.41 9.60 3.07
C LEU A 53 4.54 8.19 2.51
N ILE A 54 4.95 7.24 3.37
CA ILE A 54 4.93 5.82 3.08
C ILE A 54 4.09 5.13 4.13
N GLN A 55 3.02 4.45 3.71
CA GLN A 55 2.16 3.69 4.60
C GLN A 55 2.55 2.22 4.56
N VAL A 56 2.65 1.58 5.72
CA VAL A 56 2.93 0.15 5.86
C VAL A 56 1.89 -0.49 6.76
N GLY A 57 1.29 -1.56 6.29
CA GLY A 57 0.37 -2.39 7.07
C GLY A 57 0.89 -3.82 7.18
N TRP A 58 0.80 -4.42 8.36
CA TRP A 58 1.17 -5.82 8.60
C TRP A 58 0.16 -6.47 9.54
N SER A 59 0.39 -7.70 9.92
CA SER A 59 -0.57 -8.51 10.69
C SER A 59 -1.00 -7.86 12.02
N SER A 60 -0.13 -7.06 12.64
CA SER A 60 -0.36 -6.50 13.98
C SER A 60 -0.33 -4.98 14.04
N GLY A 61 -0.23 -4.28 12.91
CA GLY A 61 -0.18 -2.82 12.98
C GLY A 61 -0.16 -2.09 11.66
N VAL A 62 -0.20 -0.78 11.78
CA VAL A 62 -0.07 0.18 10.68
C VAL A 62 0.93 1.26 11.10
N ALA A 63 1.81 1.64 10.21
CA ALA A 63 2.76 2.73 10.40
C ALA A 63 2.70 3.71 9.24
N LEU A 64 2.83 4.99 9.58
CA LEU A 64 2.98 6.09 8.63
C LEU A 64 4.42 6.60 8.75
N ILE A 65 5.22 6.41 7.71
CA ILE A 65 6.63 6.80 7.69
C ILE A 65 6.75 8.15 7.02
N ASP A 66 7.39 9.10 7.70
CA ASP A 66 7.64 10.44 7.17
C ASP A 66 9.01 10.52 6.47
N PRO A 67 9.05 10.40 5.13
CA PRO A 67 10.31 10.40 4.39
C PRO A 67 10.98 11.79 4.32
N LEU A 68 10.33 12.85 4.80
CA LEU A 68 10.92 14.18 4.89
C LEU A 68 11.87 14.28 6.09
N ASN A 69 11.65 13.48 7.13
CA ASN A 69 12.42 13.48 8.38
C ASN A 69 13.22 12.20 8.60
N VAL A 70 12.96 11.14 7.82
CA VAL A 70 13.55 9.83 7.97
C VAL A 70 14.23 9.43 6.67
N ASP A 71 15.46 8.94 6.75
CA ASP A 71 16.10 8.24 5.65
C ASP A 71 15.46 6.85 5.53
N VAL A 72 14.67 6.65 4.48
CA VAL A 72 13.90 5.43 4.24
C VAL A 72 14.66 4.41 3.40
N SER A 73 15.88 4.72 2.96
CA SER A 73 16.67 3.81 2.13
C SER A 73 16.87 2.40 2.75
N PRO A 74 16.92 2.21 4.08
CA PRO A 74 16.98 0.88 4.67
C PRO A 74 15.77 -0.02 4.41
N LEU A 75 14.64 0.50 3.92
CA LEU A 75 13.54 -0.34 3.42
C LEU A 75 13.99 -1.28 2.30
N ARG A 76 15.10 -0.97 1.64
CA ARG A 76 15.69 -1.83 0.62
C ARG A 76 15.86 -3.27 1.08
N SER A 77 16.31 -3.48 2.32
CA SER A 77 16.50 -4.82 2.87
C SER A 77 15.18 -5.61 2.96
N VAL A 78 14.08 -4.92 3.23
CA VAL A 78 12.75 -5.52 3.27
C VAL A 78 12.27 -5.83 1.85
N LEU A 79 12.42 -4.89 0.93
CA LEU A 79 11.98 -5.06 -0.47
C LEU A 79 12.76 -6.17 -1.19
N ASP A 80 14.06 -6.32 -0.89
CA ASP A 80 14.93 -7.37 -1.46
C ASP A 80 14.69 -8.75 -0.82
N SER A 81 13.96 -8.83 0.28
CA SER A 81 13.67 -10.08 0.97
C SER A 81 12.59 -10.90 0.24
N GLU A 82 12.27 -12.08 0.79
CA GLU A 82 11.20 -12.95 0.26
C GLU A 82 9.79 -12.45 0.60
N VAL A 83 9.65 -11.33 1.33
CA VAL A 83 8.35 -10.81 1.71
C VAL A 83 7.49 -10.47 0.49
N LEU A 84 6.21 -10.84 0.54
CA LEU A 84 5.25 -10.43 -0.48
C LEU A 84 4.77 -9.01 -0.17
N ILE A 85 4.97 -8.10 -1.10
CA ILE A 85 4.47 -6.73 -1.00
C ILE A 85 3.12 -6.65 -1.70
N VAL A 86 2.10 -6.28 -0.96
CA VAL A 86 0.73 -6.10 -1.46
C VAL A 86 0.48 -4.60 -1.65
N MET A 87 0.13 -4.22 -2.86
CA MET A 87 -0.12 -2.83 -3.25
C MET A 87 -1.40 -2.75 -4.09
N HIS A 88 -1.96 -1.57 -4.20
CA HIS A 88 -3.10 -1.32 -5.09
C HIS A 88 -2.71 -0.30 -6.16
N ALA A 89 -2.80 -0.68 -7.45
CA ALA A 89 -2.42 0.16 -8.58
C ALA A 89 -0.97 0.67 -8.45
N ALA A 90 -0.03 -0.27 -8.38
CA ALA A 90 1.33 -0.07 -7.91
C ALA A 90 2.27 0.70 -8.84
N ASP A 91 1.87 1.01 -10.06
CA ASP A 91 2.73 1.56 -11.11
C ASP A 91 3.60 2.74 -10.64
N GLN A 92 2.96 3.77 -10.09
CA GLN A 92 3.66 4.97 -9.62
C GLN A 92 4.41 4.73 -8.30
N ASP A 93 3.85 3.92 -7.41
CA ASP A 93 4.48 3.59 -6.13
C ASP A 93 5.79 2.82 -6.33
N LEU A 94 5.85 1.93 -7.31
CA LEU A 94 7.06 1.19 -7.65
C LEU A 94 8.17 2.11 -8.15
N GLU A 95 7.83 3.08 -8.99
CA GLU A 95 8.79 4.07 -9.47
C GLU A 95 9.35 4.90 -8.32
N VAL A 96 8.48 5.35 -7.42
CA VAL A 96 8.86 6.11 -6.23
C VAL A 96 9.76 5.27 -5.32
N MET A 97 9.40 4.02 -5.06
CA MET A 97 10.18 3.12 -4.21
C MET A 97 11.57 2.85 -4.80
N ASP A 98 11.66 2.63 -6.11
CA ASP A 98 12.94 2.43 -6.77
C ASP A 98 13.88 3.63 -6.60
N ARG A 99 13.35 4.83 -6.68
CA ARG A 99 14.13 6.06 -6.48
C ARG A 99 14.64 6.25 -5.07
N ILE A 100 13.78 6.04 -4.07
CA ILE A 100 14.12 6.36 -2.68
C ILE A 100 14.80 5.20 -1.95
N CYS A 101 14.60 3.97 -2.39
CA CYS A 101 15.18 2.77 -1.79
C CYS A 101 16.22 2.10 -2.68
N GLY A 102 16.29 2.47 -3.97
CA GLY A 102 17.23 1.89 -4.92
C GLY A 102 16.85 0.48 -5.39
N THR A 103 15.62 0.04 -5.13
CA THR A 103 15.10 -1.26 -5.54
C THR A 103 13.59 -1.27 -5.56
N MET A 104 13.00 -2.21 -6.28
CA MET A 104 11.58 -2.54 -6.25
C MET A 104 11.36 -3.81 -5.43
N PRO A 105 10.12 -4.08 -4.99
CA PRO A 105 9.81 -5.34 -4.32
C PRO A 105 10.25 -6.54 -5.15
N ARG A 106 10.80 -7.54 -4.51
CA ARG A 106 11.14 -8.80 -5.15
C ARG A 106 9.89 -9.61 -5.51
N HIS A 107 8.87 -9.53 -4.67
CA HIS A 107 7.57 -10.18 -4.87
C HIS A 107 6.45 -9.18 -4.69
N LEU A 108 5.58 -9.07 -5.67
CA LEU A 108 4.47 -8.12 -5.71
C LEU A 108 3.14 -8.84 -5.92
N PHE A 109 2.13 -8.40 -5.18
CA PHE A 109 0.72 -8.69 -5.46
C PHE A 109 -0.03 -7.36 -5.60
N ASP A 110 -0.48 -7.03 -6.80
CA ASP A 110 -1.26 -5.82 -7.06
C ASP A 110 -2.75 -6.16 -7.01
N THR A 111 -3.46 -5.63 -6.03
CA THR A 111 -4.89 -5.90 -5.81
C THR A 111 -5.78 -5.35 -6.93
N GLN A 112 -5.36 -4.32 -7.66
CA GLN A 112 -6.09 -3.83 -8.82
C GLN A 112 -5.94 -4.77 -10.02
N LEU A 113 -4.74 -5.26 -10.27
CA LEU A 113 -4.48 -6.29 -11.29
C LEU A 113 -5.26 -7.57 -10.98
N ALA A 114 -5.21 -8.04 -9.75
CA ALA A 114 -5.96 -9.19 -9.28
C ALA A 114 -7.47 -9.03 -9.50
N ALA A 115 -8.02 -7.86 -9.22
CA ALA A 115 -9.42 -7.56 -9.48
C ALA A 115 -9.78 -7.67 -10.97
N GLY A 116 -8.87 -7.31 -11.86
CA GLY A 116 -9.03 -7.48 -13.29
C GLY A 116 -9.24 -8.93 -13.68
N PHE A 117 -8.47 -9.86 -13.09
CA PHE A 117 -8.65 -11.31 -13.27
C PHE A 117 -9.95 -11.85 -12.65
N LEU A 118 -10.60 -11.06 -11.83
CA LEU A 118 -11.90 -11.39 -11.21
C LEU A 118 -13.08 -10.69 -11.90
N GLY A 119 -12.83 -10.05 -13.05
CA GLY A 119 -13.86 -9.45 -13.88
C GLY A 119 -14.19 -8.00 -13.58
N MET A 120 -13.39 -7.33 -12.75
CA MET A 120 -13.53 -5.89 -12.50
C MET A 120 -12.67 -5.08 -13.47
N SER A 121 -13.11 -3.87 -13.80
CA SER A 121 -12.38 -2.96 -14.68
C SER A 121 -11.67 -1.90 -13.86
N SER A 122 -10.38 -2.12 -13.58
CA SER A 122 -9.50 -1.18 -12.85
C SER A 122 -10.18 -0.50 -11.66
N PRO A 123 -10.70 -1.25 -10.68
CA PRO A 123 -11.45 -0.66 -9.58
C PRO A 123 -10.56 0.24 -8.72
N SER A 124 -11.16 1.29 -8.14
CA SER A 124 -10.50 2.06 -7.08
C SER A 124 -10.34 1.19 -5.82
N LEU A 125 -9.44 1.59 -4.94
CA LEU A 125 -9.27 0.92 -3.65
C LEU A 125 -10.57 0.99 -2.84
N SER A 126 -11.28 2.13 -2.89
CA SER A 126 -12.59 2.30 -2.24
C SER A 126 -13.62 1.29 -2.74
N ALA A 127 -13.70 1.08 -4.06
CA ALA A 127 -14.61 0.10 -4.66
C ALA A 127 -14.27 -1.32 -4.21
N LEU A 128 -12.99 -1.67 -4.10
CA LEU A 128 -12.57 -2.99 -3.60
C LEU A 128 -12.95 -3.19 -2.12
N HIS A 129 -12.78 -2.18 -1.28
CA HIS A 129 -13.18 -2.26 0.12
C HIS A 129 -14.69 -2.50 0.27
N GLU A 130 -15.49 -1.81 -0.52
CA GLU A 130 -16.94 -2.01 -0.51
C GLU A 130 -17.31 -3.42 -0.96
N ARG A 131 -16.74 -3.86 -2.08
CA ARG A 131 -17.05 -5.18 -2.66
C ARG A 131 -16.58 -6.34 -1.78
N GLU A 132 -15.34 -6.30 -1.33
CA GLU A 132 -14.73 -7.43 -0.63
C GLU A 132 -15.03 -7.47 0.86
N LEU A 133 -15.15 -6.31 1.50
CA LEU A 133 -15.24 -6.20 2.96
C LEU A 133 -16.50 -5.51 3.45
N GLY A 134 -17.30 -4.90 2.56
CA GLY A 134 -18.47 -4.11 2.94
C GLY A 134 -18.10 -2.85 3.75
N LEU A 135 -16.87 -2.37 3.61
CA LEU A 135 -16.35 -1.21 4.33
C LEU A 135 -16.31 0.01 3.42
N ARG A 136 -16.58 1.18 4.01
CA ARG A 136 -16.43 2.47 3.35
C ARG A 136 -15.15 3.13 3.84
N LEU A 137 -14.24 3.46 2.91
CA LEU A 137 -13.05 4.21 3.22
C LEU A 137 -13.37 5.69 3.49
N PRO A 138 -12.57 6.39 4.33
CA PRO A 138 -12.64 7.84 4.44
C PRO A 138 -12.45 8.49 3.07
N LYS A 139 -13.16 9.59 2.83
CA LYS A 139 -12.97 10.35 1.58
C LYS A 139 -11.63 11.07 1.60
N SER A 140 -10.87 10.92 0.51
CA SER A 140 -9.65 11.70 0.34
C SER A 140 -10.00 13.13 -0.05
N ASP A 141 -9.25 14.08 0.50
CA ASP A 141 -9.13 15.40 -0.08
C ASP A 141 -8.01 15.36 -1.13
N ARG A 142 -8.38 15.28 -2.41
CA ARG A 142 -7.42 15.20 -3.53
C ARG A 142 -6.58 16.47 -3.68
N LEU A 143 -7.00 17.57 -3.05
CA LEU A 143 -6.30 18.84 -3.06
C LEU A 143 -5.42 19.04 -1.83
N THR A 144 -5.32 18.02 -0.99
CA THR A 144 -4.50 18.04 0.22
C THR A 144 -3.01 18.17 -0.13
N ASP A 145 -2.33 19.05 0.57
CA ASP A 145 -0.87 19.17 0.51
C ASP A 145 -0.22 18.13 1.43
N TRP A 146 0.25 17.03 0.84
CA TRP A 146 0.94 15.96 1.57
C TRP A 146 2.34 16.35 2.08
N LEU A 147 2.92 17.44 1.55
CA LEU A 147 4.22 17.95 2.01
C LEU A 147 4.11 18.86 3.22
N ALA A 148 2.91 19.35 3.53
CA ALA A 148 2.71 20.19 4.71
C ALA A 148 2.92 19.40 6.00
N ARG A 149 3.52 20.04 7.00
CA ARG A 149 3.78 19.45 8.33
C ARG A 149 3.31 20.38 9.44
N PRO A 150 2.72 19.87 10.50
CA PRO A 150 2.34 18.46 10.69
C PRO A 150 1.17 18.07 9.78
N LEU A 151 1.07 16.78 9.45
CA LEU A 151 -0.10 16.24 8.77
C LEU A 151 -1.33 16.39 9.66
N SER A 152 -2.47 16.74 9.07
CA SER A 152 -3.72 16.79 9.81
C SER A 152 -4.17 15.40 10.26
N ALA A 153 -5.00 15.33 11.29
CA ALA A 153 -5.60 14.08 11.74
C ALA A 153 -6.39 13.39 10.60
N SER A 154 -7.06 14.18 9.79
CA SER A 154 -7.81 13.69 8.61
C SER A 154 -6.89 13.06 7.57
N GLN A 155 -5.76 13.68 7.25
CA GLN A 155 -4.74 13.11 6.34
C GLN A 155 -4.18 11.80 6.88
N GLN A 156 -3.84 11.77 8.16
CA GLN A 156 -3.29 10.57 8.80
C GLN A 156 -4.29 9.41 8.79
N THR A 157 -5.54 9.67 9.14
CA THR A 157 -6.61 8.68 9.13
C THR A 157 -6.84 8.13 7.72
N TYR A 158 -6.88 9.00 6.74
CA TYR A 158 -7.01 8.60 5.34
C TYR A 158 -5.85 7.71 4.90
N ALA A 159 -4.63 8.13 5.15
CA ALA A 159 -3.43 7.38 4.75
C ALA A 159 -3.37 6.00 5.43
N ALA A 160 -3.69 5.92 6.72
CA ALA A 160 -3.73 4.65 7.44
C ALA A 160 -4.78 3.69 6.88
N SER A 161 -5.92 4.21 6.45
CA SER A 161 -7.01 3.40 5.89
C SER A 161 -6.63 2.72 4.58
N ASP A 162 -5.70 3.28 3.82
CA ASP A 162 -5.26 2.70 2.54
C ASP A 162 -4.56 1.35 2.70
N VAL A 163 -3.96 1.08 3.84
CA VAL A 163 -3.23 -0.18 4.09
C VAL A 163 -3.83 -1.04 5.21
N ALA A 164 -4.74 -0.48 6.00
CA ALA A 164 -5.28 -1.14 7.19
C ALA A 164 -5.95 -2.48 6.90
N HIS A 165 -6.62 -2.62 5.77
CA HIS A 165 -7.38 -3.83 5.39
C HIS A 165 -6.90 -4.45 4.07
N LEU A 166 -5.80 -3.95 3.51
CA LEU A 166 -5.34 -4.41 2.20
C LEU A 166 -4.92 -5.88 2.22
N LEU A 167 -4.35 -6.36 3.32
CA LEU A 167 -3.98 -7.77 3.48
C LEU A 167 -5.21 -8.69 3.54
N GLU A 168 -6.33 -8.22 4.10
CA GLU A 168 -7.59 -8.97 4.08
C GLU A 168 -8.15 -9.08 2.65
N ILE A 169 -8.06 -8.01 1.88
CA ILE A 169 -8.45 -8.01 0.46
C ILE A 169 -7.58 -9.02 -0.30
N HIS A 170 -6.28 -9.01 -0.06
CA HIS A 170 -5.36 -10.00 -0.63
C HIS A 170 -5.81 -11.43 -0.35
N GLU A 171 -6.12 -11.76 0.89
CA GLU A 171 -6.59 -13.11 1.26
C GLU A 171 -7.83 -13.52 0.49
N ARG A 172 -8.82 -12.64 0.39
CA ARG A 172 -10.06 -12.90 -0.33
C ARG A 172 -9.83 -13.08 -1.83
N GLN A 173 -8.97 -12.27 -2.42
CA GLN A 173 -8.62 -12.37 -3.84
C GLN A 173 -7.89 -13.67 -4.13
N VAL A 174 -6.96 -14.09 -3.28
CA VAL A 174 -6.25 -15.38 -3.43
C VAL A 174 -7.23 -16.55 -3.46
N VAL A 175 -8.20 -16.57 -2.56
CA VAL A 175 -9.24 -17.60 -2.52
C VAL A 175 -10.04 -17.61 -3.83
N GLN A 176 -10.53 -16.46 -4.28
CA GLN A 176 -11.34 -16.34 -5.50
C GLN A 176 -10.54 -16.71 -6.75
N LEU A 177 -9.29 -16.25 -6.84
CA LEU A 177 -8.40 -16.55 -7.97
C LEU A 177 -8.07 -18.04 -8.02
N THR A 178 -7.83 -18.67 -6.88
CA THR A 178 -7.57 -20.12 -6.78
C THR A 178 -8.78 -20.92 -7.24
N GLU A 179 -9.97 -20.56 -6.79
CA GLU A 179 -11.23 -21.22 -7.21
C GLU A 179 -11.47 -21.13 -8.72
N ARG A 180 -11.04 -20.03 -9.35
CA ARG A 180 -11.17 -19.82 -10.80
C ARG A 180 -9.98 -20.34 -11.61
N GLY A 181 -8.96 -20.90 -10.96
CA GLY A 181 -7.74 -21.38 -11.62
C GLY A 181 -6.90 -20.26 -12.24
N ARG A 182 -6.96 -19.04 -11.69
CA ARG A 182 -6.30 -17.84 -12.25
C ARG A 182 -5.17 -17.29 -11.42
N LEU A 183 -4.92 -17.84 -10.23
CA LEU A 183 -3.91 -17.31 -9.31
C LEU A 183 -2.52 -17.29 -9.95
N THR A 184 -2.07 -18.39 -10.50
CA THR A 184 -0.75 -18.50 -11.15
C THR A 184 -0.60 -17.51 -12.29
N TRP A 185 -1.65 -17.32 -13.05
CA TRP A 185 -1.69 -16.38 -14.16
C TRP A 185 -1.50 -14.93 -13.69
N MET A 186 -2.24 -14.58 -12.64
CA MET A 186 -2.12 -13.24 -12.04
C MET A 186 -0.75 -13.02 -11.42
N GLU A 187 -0.20 -14.01 -10.72
CA GLU A 187 1.16 -13.95 -10.16
C GLU A 187 2.22 -13.72 -11.25
N ALA A 188 2.08 -14.40 -12.39
CA ALA A 188 2.95 -14.22 -13.54
C ALA A 188 2.86 -12.78 -14.11
N GLU A 189 1.67 -12.20 -14.17
CA GLU A 189 1.47 -10.81 -14.60
C GLU A 189 2.13 -9.82 -13.65
N CYS A 190 2.05 -10.04 -12.34
CA CYS A 190 2.74 -9.21 -11.36
C CYS A 190 4.26 -9.31 -11.49
N ALA A 191 4.79 -10.51 -11.71
CA ALA A 191 6.23 -10.71 -11.94
C ALA A 191 6.70 -10.02 -13.22
N GLU A 192 5.93 -10.11 -14.30
CA GLU A 192 6.21 -9.44 -15.56
C GLU A 192 6.18 -7.91 -15.39
N PHE A 193 5.24 -7.41 -14.62
CA PHE A 193 5.12 -5.99 -14.30
C PHE A 193 6.40 -5.45 -13.61
N LEU A 194 6.96 -6.20 -12.67
CA LEU A 194 8.23 -5.86 -12.04
C LEU A 194 9.43 -5.93 -13.02
N GLY A 195 9.39 -6.83 -13.97
CA GLY A 195 10.46 -7.03 -14.95
C GLY A 195 10.49 -6.02 -16.09
N ARG A 196 9.42 -5.24 -16.31
CA ARG A 196 9.33 -4.25 -17.40
C ARG A 196 10.20 -3.03 -17.19
N GLU A 197 10.67 -2.79 -15.98
CA GLU A 197 11.51 -1.68 -15.60
C GLU A 197 12.97 -2.11 -15.38
N GLY A 198 13.43 -2.87 -16.30
CA GLY A 198 14.86 -3.22 -16.36
C GLY A 198 15.68 -2.12 -17.03
#